data_59034c73da0a2d3e3ec458ff95a69802
#
_entry.id   59034c73da0a2d3e3ec458ff95a69802
#
_cell.length_a   1.000
_cell.length_b   1.000
_cell.length_c   1.000
_cell.angle_alpha   90.00
_cell.angle_beta   90.00
_cell.angle_gamma   90.00
#
_symmetry.space_group_name_H-M   'P 1'
#
loop_
_entity.id
_entity.type
_entity.pdbx_description
1 polymer ?
#
loop_
_entity_poly.entity_id
_entity_poly.type
_entity_poly.pdbx_seq_one_letter_code
_entity_poly.pdbx_strand_id
1 'polypeptide(L)' 'MGNLQIGDTIICSSQDNMIDAMMELAQAGIETDFVYGDDDKYKLVVTDIEEGEEQ' A
#
# COMPACT_ATOMS: atom_id res chain seq x y z
N MET A 1 8.91 -10.06 -9.90
CA MET A 1 8.71 -9.16 -9.25
C MET A 1 7.46 -8.56 -9.29
N GLY A 2 6.70 -8.50 -8.42
CA GLY A 2 5.40 -7.95 -8.40
C GLY A 2 5.45 -6.47 -8.60
N ASN A 3 4.79 -6.01 -9.60
CA ASN A 3 4.73 -4.60 -9.86
C ASN A 3 3.36 -4.11 -9.44
N LEU A 4 3.33 -3.27 -8.44
CA LEU A 4 2.09 -2.65 -8.00
C LEU A 4 1.71 -1.54 -8.96
N GLN A 5 0.41 -1.36 -9.11
CA GLN A 5 -0.12 -0.29 -9.95
C GLN A 5 -1.08 0.54 -9.13
N ILE A 6 -1.28 1.76 -9.57
CA ILE A 6 -2.25 2.62 -8.91
C ILE A 6 -3.63 1.96 -9.00
N GLY A 7 -4.30 1.90 -7.85
CA GLY A 7 -5.59 1.23 -7.77
C GLY A 7 -5.52 -0.17 -7.21
N ASP A 8 -4.31 -0.71 -7.07
CA ASP A 8 -4.16 -2.05 -6.50
C ASP A 8 -4.53 -2.03 -5.02
N THR A 9 -5.07 -3.14 -4.56
CA THR A 9 -5.48 -3.27 -3.17
C THR A 9 -4.63 -4.33 -2.50
N ILE A 10 -4.11 -4.01 -1.32
CA ILE A 10 -3.32 -4.93 -0.53
C ILE A 10 -4.10 -5.24 0.73
N ILE A 11 -4.39 -6.52 0.95
CA ILE A 11 -5.15 -6.94 2.12
C ILE A 11 -4.18 -7.33 3.21
N CYS A 12 -4.37 -6.74 4.38
CA CYS A 12 -3.51 -6.99 5.52
C CYS A 12 -4.28 -7.73 6.58
N SER A 13 -3.59 -8.53 7.37
CA SER A 13 -4.27 -9.37 8.36
C SER A 13 -4.49 -8.63 9.67
N SER A 14 -3.77 -7.55 9.93
CA SER A 14 -3.93 -6.80 11.17
C SER A 14 -3.51 -5.37 10.93
N GLN A 15 -3.84 -4.53 11.92
CA GLN A 15 -3.46 -3.12 11.83
C GLN A 15 -1.94 -2.96 11.83
N ASP A 16 -1.26 -3.77 12.61
CA ASP A 16 0.20 -3.69 12.66
C ASP A 16 0.80 -4.04 11.31
N ASN A 17 0.27 -5.08 10.68
CA ASN A 17 0.74 -5.46 9.34
C ASN A 17 0.45 -4.37 8.33
N MET A 18 -0.69 -3.73 8.47
CA MET A 18 -1.05 -2.64 7.56
C MET A 18 -0.06 -1.49 7.69
N ILE A 19 0.25 -1.11 8.93
CA ILE A 19 1.17 0.00 9.15
C ILE A 19 2.56 -0.34 8.62
N ASP A 20 3.02 -1.57 8.87
CA ASP A 20 4.31 -2.00 8.36
C ASP A 20 4.34 -1.93 6.85
N ALA A 21 3.29 -2.41 6.21
CA ALA A 21 3.23 -2.40 4.74
C ALA A 21 3.22 -0.98 4.22
N MET A 22 2.47 -0.09 4.87
CA MET A 22 2.46 1.30 4.47
C MET A 22 3.85 1.90 4.51
N MET A 23 4.57 1.65 5.59
CA MET A 23 5.89 2.22 5.74
C MET A 23 6.86 1.68 4.71
N GLU A 24 6.80 0.38 4.46
CA GLU A 24 7.69 -0.21 3.48
C GLU A 24 7.41 0.32 2.09
N LEU A 25 6.15 0.43 1.76
CA LEU A 25 5.78 0.94 0.44
C LEU A 25 6.17 2.40 0.30
N ALA A 26 5.99 3.17 1.36
CA ALA A 26 6.38 4.57 1.32
C ALA A 26 7.88 4.73 1.09
N GLN A 27 8.68 3.84 1.68
CA GLN A 27 10.12 3.90 1.46
C GLN A 27 10.48 3.59 0.01
N ALA A 28 9.64 2.81 -0.64
CA ALA A 28 9.86 2.49 -2.05
C ALA A 28 9.24 3.52 -3.00
N GLY A 29 8.67 4.59 -2.46
CA GLY A 29 8.06 5.61 -3.30
C GLY A 29 6.63 5.33 -3.68
N ILE A 30 5.99 4.38 -3.00
CA ILE A 30 4.60 4.03 -3.30
C ILE A 30 3.71 4.59 -2.21
N GLU A 31 2.75 5.41 -2.59
CA GLU A 31 1.81 5.99 -1.65
C GLU A 31 0.55 5.16 -1.61
N THR A 32 0.05 4.95 -0.42
CA THR A 32 -1.15 4.15 -0.22
C THR A 32 -2.11 4.87 0.69
N ASP A 33 -3.36 4.47 0.64
CA ASP A 33 -4.39 5.01 1.50
C ASP A 33 -5.05 3.86 2.24
N PHE A 34 -5.46 4.14 3.46
CA PHE A 34 -6.08 3.14 4.30
C PHE A 34 -7.56 3.04 4.01
N VAL A 35 -8.06 1.83 3.80
CA VAL A 35 -9.47 1.60 3.59
C VAL A 35 -9.91 0.52 4.56
N TYR A 36 -10.92 0.82 5.36
CA TYR A 36 -11.43 -0.13 6.33
C TYR A 36 -12.79 -0.59 5.83
N GLY A 37 -12.88 -1.85 5.47
CA GLY A 37 -14.11 -2.37 4.91
C GLY A 37 -15.06 -2.95 5.94
N ASP A 38 -16.21 -3.37 5.46
CA ASP A 38 -17.24 -3.92 6.33
C ASP A 38 -16.89 -5.30 6.86
N ASP A 39 -15.92 -5.95 6.26
CA ASP A 39 -15.56 -7.31 6.66
C ASP A 39 -14.41 -7.31 7.66
N ASP A 40 -14.18 -6.19 8.34
CA ASP A 40 -13.17 -6.08 9.38
C ASP A 40 -11.77 -6.37 8.88
N LYS A 41 -11.51 -6.12 7.62
CA LYS A 41 -10.18 -6.32 7.06
C LYS A 41 -9.52 -5.00 6.80
N TYR A 42 -8.22 -4.98 7.01
CA TYR A 42 -7.42 -3.79 6.76
C TYR A 42 -6.90 -3.84 5.35
N LYS A 43 -7.16 -2.82 4.59
CA LYS A 43 -6.77 -2.78 3.18
C LYS A 43 -6.02 -1.49 2.89
N LEU A 44 -5.06 -1.60 2.00
CA LEU A 44 -4.34 -0.43 1.50
C LEU A 44 -4.58 -0.36 0.01
N VAL A 45 -4.88 0.83 -0.47
CA VAL A 45 -5.07 1.05 -1.89
C VAL A 45 -3.93 1.93 -2.37
N VAL A 46 -3.25 1.50 -3.42
CA VAL A 46 -2.15 2.27 -3.99
C VAL A 46 -2.74 3.50 -4.68
N THR A 47 -2.36 4.67 -4.19
CA THR A 47 -2.89 5.91 -4.73
C THR A 47 -1.92 6.62 -5.64
N ASP A 48 -0.62 6.39 -5.47
CA ASP A 48 0.37 7.02 -6.31
C ASP A 48 1.66 6.23 -6.25
N ILE A 49 2.42 6.24 -7.31
CA ILE A 49 3.71 5.57 -7.38
C ILE A 49 4.71 6.56 -7.94
N GLU A 50 5.77 6.81 -7.15
CA GLU A 50 6.81 7.67 -7.63
C GLU A 50 7.80 6.86 -8.37
N GLU A 51 8.01 7.11 -9.64
CA GLU A 51 8.98 6.39 -10.38
C GLU A 51 10.19 7.24 -10.47
N GLY A 52 10.82 7.36 -9.55
CA GLY A 52 11.93 8.21 -9.56
C GLY A 52 13.09 7.77 -10.35
N GLU A 53 13.43 7.78 -10.85
CA GLU A 53 14.29 7.50 -11.21
C GLU A 53 15.24 7.79 -11.24
N GLU A 54 15.67 7.99 -11.51
CA GLU A 54 16.45 8.12 -11.55
C GLU A 54 17.09 8.53 -11.50
N GLN A 55 17.21 8.80 -11.65
CA GLN A 55 17.92 9.15 -11.74
C GLN A 55 18.53 9.24 -11.76
#